data_5abab06a967318e37b33646accd9efa4
#
_entry.id   5abab06a967318e37b33646accd9efa4
#
_cell.length_a   1.000
_cell.length_b   1.000
_cell.length_c   1.000
_cell.angle_alpha   90.00
_cell.angle_beta   90.00
_cell.angle_gamma   90.00
#
_symmetry.space_group_name_H-M   'P 1'
#
loop_
_entity.id
_entity.type
_entity.pdbx_description
1 polymer ?
#
loop_
_entity_poly.entity_id
_entity_poly.type
_entity_poly.pdbx_seq_one_letter_code
_entity_poly.pdbx_strand_id
1 'polypeptide(L)'
;MNGVVIKTTGKRYTVKMDIGEIVQCRLKGKFRIQGIKSTNPIVVGDKVEVVQESELWMIVKLYDRKNHILRKSVNLSKQTHIIAANIDQALLMITLNSPVTTTGFIDRFLVAANAYGIEVILLFNKVDLLSDELKVKH
;
A
#
# COMPACT_ATOMS: atom_id res chain seq x y z
N MET A 1 -9.59 16.43 -12.83
CA MET A 1 -8.14 16.33 -12.70
C MET A 1 -7.73 14.99 -12.11
N ASN A 2 -6.68 14.42 -12.60
CA ASN A 2 -6.21 13.11 -12.16
C ASN A 2 -5.00 13.23 -11.25
N GLY A 3 -4.85 12.28 -10.34
CA GLY A 3 -3.71 12.23 -9.44
C GLY A 3 -3.53 10.85 -8.82
N VAL A 4 -2.50 10.73 -8.00
CA VAL A 4 -2.16 9.49 -7.27
C VAL A 4 -2.21 9.77 -5.78
N VAL A 5 -2.84 8.88 -5.04
CA VAL A 5 -2.89 8.98 -3.58
C VAL A 5 -1.52 8.64 -3.01
N ILE A 6 -0.94 9.56 -2.25
CA ILE A 6 0.39 9.39 -1.65
C ILE A 6 0.34 9.21 -0.14
N LYS A 7 -0.78 9.54 0.50
CA LYS A 7 -0.96 9.38 1.94
C LYS A 7 -2.44 9.28 2.27
N THR A 8 -2.78 8.44 3.21
CA THR A 8 -4.14 8.33 3.75
C THR A 8 -4.09 8.52 5.27
N THR A 9 -4.94 9.39 5.79
CA THR A 9 -5.03 9.63 7.22
C THR A 9 -6.51 9.80 7.59
N GLY A 10 -7.09 8.77 8.19
CA GLY A 10 -8.51 8.78 8.53
C GLY A 10 -9.39 9.03 7.31
N LYS A 11 -10.07 10.17 7.30
CA LYS A 11 -10.95 10.57 6.19
C LYS A 11 -10.28 11.49 5.18
N ARG A 12 -9.00 11.79 5.35
CA ARG A 12 -8.24 12.68 4.49
C ARG A 12 -7.30 11.90 3.59
N TYR A 13 -7.23 12.31 2.34
CA TYR A 13 -6.39 11.69 1.33
C TYR A 13 -5.50 12.77 0.74
N THR A 14 -4.18 12.54 0.80
CA THR A 14 -3.23 13.43 0.15
C THR A 14 -2.99 12.92 -1.26
N VAL A 15 -3.29 13.73 -2.25
CA VAL A 15 -3.21 13.37 -3.66
C VAL A 15 -2.18 14.26 -4.35
N LYS A 16 -1.25 13.63 -5.06
CA LYS A 16 -0.33 14.33 -5.95
C LYS A 16 -0.94 14.32 -7.34
N MET A 17 -1.34 15.49 -7.81
CA MET A 17 -1.95 15.63 -9.13
C MET A 17 -0.93 15.51 -10.25
N ASP A 18 -1.39 15.15 -11.44
CA ASP A 18 -0.53 14.99 -12.62
C ASP A 18 0.22 16.28 -12.96
N ILE A 19 -0.35 17.43 -12.63
CA ILE A 19 0.29 18.74 -12.80
C ILE A 19 1.38 19.03 -11.76
N GLY A 20 1.57 18.13 -10.78
CA GLY A 20 2.59 18.26 -9.75
C GLY A 20 2.13 18.86 -8.43
N GLU A 21 0.95 19.43 -8.36
CA GLU A 21 0.42 19.97 -7.10
C GLU A 21 -0.03 18.84 -6.15
N ILE A 22 0.15 19.08 -4.86
CA ILE A 22 -0.29 18.16 -3.80
C ILE A 22 -1.46 18.81 -3.08
N VAL A 23 -2.58 18.10 -3.03
CA VAL A 23 -3.81 18.60 -2.42
C VAL A 23 -4.37 17.60 -1.40
N GLN A 24 -5.07 18.14 -0.39
CA GLN A 24 -5.79 17.34 0.58
C GLN A 24 -7.21 17.13 0.10
N CYS A 25 -7.62 15.88 -0.02
CA CYS A 25 -8.92 15.52 -0.56
C CYS A 25 -9.76 14.78 0.46
N ARG A 26 -11.07 14.87 0.28
CA ARG A 26 -12.06 14.06 0.98
C ARG A 26 -12.80 13.19 -0.04
N LEU A 27 -13.32 12.09 0.42
CA LEU A 27 -14.11 11.19 -0.39
C LEU A 27 -15.52 11.74 -0.55
N LYS A 28 -16.03 11.80 -1.78
CA LYS A 28 -17.40 12.23 -2.04
C LYS A 28 -18.38 11.16 -1.52
N GLY A 29 -19.48 11.59 -0.87
CA GLY A 29 -20.40 10.69 -0.18
C GLY A 29 -20.96 9.54 -1.02
N LYS A 30 -21.26 9.78 -2.29
CA LYS A 30 -21.75 8.75 -3.21
C LYS A 30 -20.77 7.61 -3.42
N PHE A 31 -19.51 7.87 -3.26
CA PHE A 31 -18.45 6.89 -3.47
C PHE A 31 -18.45 5.81 -2.37
N ARG A 32 -18.91 6.17 -1.17
CA ARG A 32 -18.99 5.25 -0.04
C ARG A 32 -20.11 4.21 -0.18
N ILE A 33 -21.09 4.49 -1.05
CA ILE A 33 -22.30 3.68 -1.17
C ILE A 33 -22.15 2.60 -2.24
N GLN A 34 -21.16 2.68 -3.12
CA GLN A 34 -20.98 1.76 -4.24
C GLN A 34 -20.30 0.44 -3.86
N GLY A 35 -20.78 -0.21 -2.79
CA GLY A 35 -20.43 -1.59 -2.50
C GLY A 35 -18.97 -1.89 -2.21
N ILE A 36 -18.19 -0.89 -1.89
CA ILE A 36 -16.80 -1.08 -1.46
C ILE A 36 -16.83 -1.58 -0.02
N LYS A 37 -16.61 -2.87 0.16
CA LYS A 37 -16.71 -3.56 1.45
C LYS A 37 -15.49 -3.36 2.36
N SER A 38 -14.57 -2.48 2.00
CA SER A 38 -13.37 -2.25 2.80
C SER A 38 -13.52 -0.99 3.64
N THR A 39 -12.95 -0.99 4.83
CA THR A 39 -12.92 0.17 5.71
C THR A 39 -12.16 1.35 5.11
N ASN A 40 -11.23 1.07 4.20
CA ASN A 40 -10.50 2.07 3.43
C ASN A 40 -10.61 1.74 1.95
N PRO A 41 -11.61 2.33 1.25
CA PRO A 41 -11.82 2.05 -0.17
C PRO A 41 -10.68 2.53 -1.05
N ILE A 42 -9.95 3.55 -0.61
CA ILE A 42 -8.85 4.15 -1.35
C ILE A 42 -7.57 4.00 -0.53
N VAL A 43 -6.51 3.56 -1.18
CA VAL A 43 -5.21 3.33 -0.52
C VAL A 43 -4.09 4.07 -1.26
N VAL A 44 -2.93 4.13 -0.64
CA VAL A 44 -1.74 4.72 -1.25
C VAL A 44 -1.43 4.01 -2.57
N GLY A 45 -1.14 4.78 -3.59
CA GLY A 45 -0.89 4.29 -4.94
C GLY A 45 -2.10 4.30 -5.86
N ASP A 46 -3.30 4.45 -5.33
CA ASP A 46 -4.50 4.51 -6.16
C ASP A 46 -4.49 5.74 -7.06
N LYS A 47 -4.91 5.53 -8.30
CA LYS A 47 -5.15 6.61 -9.24
C LYS A 47 -6.58 7.08 -9.10
N VAL A 48 -6.76 8.37 -8.94
CA VAL A 48 -8.07 8.95 -8.65
C VAL A 48 -8.32 10.18 -9.51
N GLU A 49 -9.60 10.49 -9.70
CA GLU A 49 -10.03 11.76 -10.26
C GLU A 49 -10.51 12.65 -9.12
N VAL A 50 -10.03 13.88 -9.10
CA VAL A 50 -10.40 14.86 -8.09
C VAL A 50 -11.04 16.08 -8.72
N VAL A 51 -12.00 16.67 -8.01
CA VAL A 51 -12.64 17.93 -8.40
C VAL A 51 -12.62 18.89 -7.22
N GLN A 52 -12.54 20.18 -7.53
CA GLN A 52 -12.64 21.21 -6.51
C GLN A 52 -14.09 21.68 -6.42
N GLU A 53 -14.65 21.51 -5.23
CA GLU A 53 -16.00 22.04 -4.90
C GLU A 53 -15.80 23.08 -3.81
N SER A 54 -16.07 24.35 -4.14
CA SER A 54 -15.77 25.48 -3.27
C SER A 54 -14.27 25.51 -2.94
N GLU A 55 -13.90 25.46 -1.65
CA GLU A 55 -12.50 25.43 -1.24
C GLU A 55 -11.97 24.00 -0.99
N LEU A 56 -12.83 22.99 -1.18
CA LEU A 56 -12.51 21.60 -0.87
C LEU A 56 -12.24 20.79 -2.14
N TRP A 57 -11.23 19.93 -2.07
CA TRP A 57 -10.96 18.94 -3.09
C TRP A 57 -11.65 17.63 -2.73
N MET A 58 -12.33 17.05 -3.70
CA MET A 58 -13.09 15.81 -3.52
C MET A 58 -12.64 14.75 -4.50
N ILE A 59 -12.47 13.53 -4.02
CA ILE A 59 -12.24 12.37 -4.87
C ILE A 59 -13.59 11.88 -5.39
N VAL A 60 -13.75 11.87 -6.70
CA VAL A 60 -15.02 11.50 -7.35
C VAL A 60 -14.94 10.18 -8.10
N LYS A 61 -13.76 9.69 -8.39
CA LYS A 61 -13.59 8.44 -9.13
C LYS A 61 -12.29 7.74 -8.71
N LEU A 62 -12.37 6.42 -8.61
CA LEU A 62 -11.21 5.53 -8.42
C LEU A 62 -11.00 4.76 -9.72
N TYR A 63 -9.80 4.86 -10.28
CA TYR A 63 -9.43 4.09 -11.46
C TYR A 63 -9.05 2.66 -11.10
N ASP A 64 -9.16 1.75 -12.06
CA ASP A 64 -8.82 0.36 -11.85
C ASP A 64 -7.36 0.21 -11.45
N ARG A 65 -7.14 -0.70 -10.51
CA ARG A 65 -5.80 -1.02 -10.00
C ARG A 65 -5.14 -2.04 -10.90
N LYS A 66 -3.86 -1.83 -11.23
CA LYS A 66 -3.09 -2.88 -11.91
C LYS A 66 -2.70 -4.00 -10.94
N ASN A 67 -2.52 -3.68 -9.67
CA ASN A 67 -2.21 -4.63 -8.60
C ASN A 67 -2.45 -4.00 -7.23
N HIS A 68 -2.35 -4.82 -6.19
CA HIS A 68 -2.40 -4.37 -4.81
C HIS A 68 -1.74 -5.39 -3.89
N ILE A 69 -1.36 -4.96 -2.68
CA ILE A 69 -0.86 -5.84 -1.63
C ILE A 69 -1.86 -5.85 -0.48
N LEU A 70 -2.23 -7.05 -0.05
CA LEU A 70 -3.16 -7.29 1.04
C LEU A 70 -2.43 -7.59 2.34
N ARG A 71 -3.02 -7.13 3.42
CA ARG A 71 -2.65 -7.57 4.76
C ARG A 71 -3.87 -8.25 5.38
N LYS A 72 -3.71 -9.51 5.77
CA LYS A 72 -4.77 -10.22 6.49
C LYS A 72 -4.77 -9.76 7.94
N SER A 73 -5.92 -9.31 8.43
CA SER A 73 -6.06 -8.94 9.84
C SER A 73 -5.93 -10.17 10.71
N VAL A 74 -5.08 -10.09 11.74
CA VAL A 74 -4.88 -11.15 12.73
C VAL A 74 -6.08 -11.25 13.69
N ASN A 75 -6.84 -10.18 13.79
CA ASN A 75 -7.97 -10.08 14.73
C ASN A 75 -9.28 -10.43 14.02
N LEU A 76 -9.78 -11.64 14.25
CA LEU A 76 -11.20 -12.07 14.19
C LEU A 76 -12.06 -11.56 13.02
N SER A 77 -11.64 -10.57 12.27
CA SER A 77 -12.38 -10.13 11.09
C SER A 77 -11.84 -10.85 9.87
N LYS A 78 -12.74 -11.45 9.13
CA LYS A 78 -12.45 -12.02 7.81
C LYS A 78 -12.10 -10.93 6.79
N GLN A 79 -11.88 -9.69 7.24
CA GLN A 79 -11.58 -8.57 6.37
C GLN A 79 -10.10 -8.53 6.04
N THR A 80 -9.80 -8.49 4.75
CA THR A 80 -8.46 -8.24 4.25
C THR A 80 -8.29 -6.73 4.08
N HIS A 81 -7.16 -6.20 4.55
CA HIS A 81 -6.82 -4.79 4.36
C HIS A 81 -5.84 -4.64 3.22
N ILE A 82 -6.18 -3.78 2.28
CA ILE A 82 -5.27 -3.42 1.20
C ILE A 82 -4.30 -2.38 1.76
N ILE A 83 -3.00 -2.67 1.67
CA ILE A 83 -1.96 -1.77 2.17
C ILE A 83 -1.63 -0.69 1.15
N ALA A 84 -1.50 -1.09 -0.11
CA ALA A 84 -1.15 -0.20 -1.21
C ALA A 84 -1.57 -0.80 -2.54
N ALA A 85 -1.68 0.04 -3.55
CA ALA A 85 -2.09 -0.35 -4.90
C ALA A 85 -1.14 0.21 -5.95
N ASN A 86 -1.23 -0.31 -7.17
CA ASN A 86 -0.43 0.12 -8.33
C ASN A 86 1.07 0.14 -8.03
N ILE A 87 1.54 -0.96 -7.46
CA ILE A 87 2.92 -1.12 -7.00
C ILE A 87 3.77 -1.64 -8.15
N ASP A 88 4.86 -0.93 -8.44
CA ASP A 88 5.83 -1.37 -9.44
C ASP A 88 6.83 -2.34 -8.84
N GLN A 89 7.22 -2.12 -7.59
CA GLN A 89 8.23 -2.90 -6.92
C GLN A 89 8.01 -2.88 -5.41
N ALA A 90 8.18 -4.02 -4.75
CA ALA A 90 8.08 -4.13 -3.31
C ALA A 90 9.46 -4.38 -2.71
N LEU A 91 9.79 -3.62 -1.69
CA LEU A 91 11.01 -3.84 -0.91
C LEU A 91 10.61 -4.54 0.38
N LEU A 92 11.03 -5.79 0.52
CA LEU A 92 10.76 -6.58 1.73
C LEU A 92 11.99 -6.55 2.63
N MET A 93 11.87 -5.89 3.77
CA MET A 93 12.93 -5.83 4.75
C MET A 93 12.92 -7.09 5.61
N ILE A 94 14.03 -7.81 5.63
CA ILE A 94 14.21 -9.05 6.36
C ILE A 94 15.19 -8.82 7.49
N THR A 95 14.81 -9.21 8.70
CA THR A 95 15.68 -9.19 9.88
C THR A 95 16.03 -10.63 10.22
N LEU A 96 17.32 -10.97 10.19
CA LEU A 96 17.81 -12.31 10.45
C LEU A 96 17.98 -12.61 11.93
N ASN A 97 18.07 -11.57 12.74
CA ASN A 97 18.27 -11.70 14.18
C ASN A 97 17.64 -10.51 14.92
N SER A 98 17.02 -10.78 16.07
CA SER A 98 16.48 -9.81 17.05
C SER A 98 15.62 -8.67 16.47
N PRO A 99 14.42 -8.86 16.07
CA PRO A 99 13.64 -10.11 15.92
C PRO A 99 13.88 -10.77 14.58
N VAL A 100 13.67 -12.08 14.55
CA VAL A 100 13.80 -12.86 13.31
C VAL A 100 12.55 -12.72 12.44
N THR A 101 12.73 -12.40 11.16
CA THR A 101 11.66 -12.50 10.18
C THR A 101 11.47 -13.96 9.80
N THR A 102 10.29 -14.50 10.03
CA THR A 102 10.03 -15.93 9.78
C THR A 102 10.03 -16.25 8.29
N THR A 103 10.51 -17.43 7.94
CA THR A 103 10.47 -17.91 6.54
C THR A 103 9.03 -18.05 6.04
N GLY A 104 8.11 -18.43 6.91
CA GLY A 104 6.69 -18.50 6.55
C GLY A 104 6.12 -17.15 6.14
N PHE A 105 6.51 -16.08 6.83
CA PHE A 105 6.10 -14.73 6.46
C PHE A 105 6.66 -14.34 5.09
N ILE A 106 7.95 -14.60 4.87
CA ILE A 106 8.62 -14.29 3.60
C ILE A 106 7.94 -15.03 2.45
N ASP A 107 7.70 -16.32 2.61
CA ASP A 107 7.06 -17.15 1.60
C ASP A 107 5.66 -16.65 1.25
N ARG A 108 4.86 -16.32 2.26
CA ARG A 108 3.51 -15.79 2.03
C ARG A 108 3.53 -14.46 1.31
N PHE A 109 4.47 -13.59 1.67
CA PHE A 109 4.61 -12.29 1.02
C PHE A 109 5.01 -12.45 -0.45
N LEU A 110 5.98 -13.33 -0.73
CA LEU A 110 6.45 -13.59 -2.10
C LEU A 110 5.34 -14.20 -2.97
N VAL A 111 4.56 -15.13 -2.42
CA VAL A 111 3.45 -15.73 -3.15
C VAL A 111 2.38 -14.68 -3.46
N ALA A 112 2.02 -13.85 -2.50
CA ALA A 112 1.04 -12.80 -2.70
C ALA A 112 1.50 -11.77 -3.74
N ALA A 113 2.74 -11.34 -3.65
CA ALA A 113 3.30 -10.38 -4.61
C ALA A 113 3.36 -10.97 -6.02
N ASN A 114 3.79 -12.22 -6.15
CA ASN A 114 3.88 -12.90 -7.44
C ASN A 114 2.50 -13.07 -8.09
N ALA A 115 1.48 -13.34 -7.29
CA ALA A 115 0.11 -13.48 -7.79
C ALA A 115 -0.39 -12.20 -8.48
N TYR A 116 0.10 -11.04 -8.07
CA TYR A 116 -0.25 -9.75 -8.65
C TYR A 116 0.82 -9.16 -9.57
N GLY A 117 1.83 -9.95 -9.92
CA GLY A 117 2.90 -9.51 -10.81
C GLY A 117 3.80 -8.43 -10.23
N ILE A 118 3.97 -8.40 -8.93
CA ILE A 118 4.80 -7.41 -8.24
C ILE A 118 6.21 -7.98 -8.04
N GLU A 119 7.21 -7.26 -8.55
CA GLU A 119 8.61 -7.60 -8.30
C GLU A 119 8.97 -7.31 -6.84
N VAL A 120 9.66 -8.25 -6.19
CA VAL A 120 10.09 -8.11 -4.80
C VAL A 120 11.60 -8.08 -4.71
N ILE A 121 12.13 -7.08 -4.00
CA ILE A 121 13.54 -7.00 -3.63
C ILE A 121 13.65 -7.27 -2.15
N LEU A 122 14.51 -8.21 -1.78
CA LEU A 122 14.76 -8.53 -0.38
C LEU A 122 15.88 -7.64 0.16
N LEU A 123 15.60 -6.96 1.28
CA LEU A 123 16.57 -6.14 1.98
C LEU A 123 16.86 -6.76 3.33
N PHE A 124 18.13 -7.08 3.59
CA PHE A 124 18.54 -7.64 4.87
C PHE A 124 18.93 -6.52 5.82
N ASN A 125 18.21 -6.43 6.93
CA ASN A 125 18.41 -5.42 7.94
C ASN A 125 19.20 -6.00 9.13
N LYS A 126 19.90 -5.14 9.87
CA LYS A 126 20.66 -5.50 11.06
C LYS A 126 21.74 -6.57 10.79
N VAL A 127 22.35 -6.54 9.63
CA VAL A 127 23.45 -7.46 9.26
C VAL A 127 24.65 -7.31 10.18
N ASP A 128 24.81 -6.15 10.79
CA ASP A 128 25.86 -5.88 11.78
C ASP A 128 25.73 -6.75 13.05
N LEU A 129 24.57 -7.33 13.30
CA LEU A 129 24.30 -8.25 14.41
C LEU A 129 24.65 -9.70 14.06
N LEU A 130 24.98 -9.99 12.79
CA LEU A 130 25.34 -11.32 12.36
C LEU A 130 26.84 -11.55 12.57
N SER A 131 27.23 -12.82 12.78
CA SER A 131 28.65 -13.21 12.74
C SER A 131 29.21 -13.02 11.34
N ASP A 132 30.54 -12.82 11.24
CA ASP A 132 31.20 -12.62 9.95
C ASP A 132 30.96 -13.80 9.00
N GLU A 133 30.89 -15.02 9.52
CA GLU A 133 30.55 -16.20 8.72
C GLU A 133 29.18 -16.13 8.10
N LEU A 134 28.18 -15.64 8.83
CA LEU A 134 26.82 -15.48 8.32
C LEU A 134 26.74 -14.35 7.31
N LYS A 135 27.52 -13.28 7.48
CA LYS A 135 27.55 -12.18 6.52
C LYS A 135 28.08 -12.60 5.16
N VAL A 136 29.06 -13.50 5.14
CA VAL A 136 29.63 -14.01 3.89
C VAL A 136 28.63 -14.86 3.11
N LYS A 137 27.67 -15.52 3.78
CA LYS A 137 26.64 -16.34 3.15
C LYS A 137 25.48 -15.55 2.55
N HIS A 138 25.43 -14.29 2.83
CA HIS A 138 24.37 -13.39 2.39
C HIS A 138 24.94 -12.18 1.65
#